data_6e45e190500e5a43cecd32989e1079c9
#
_entry.id   6e45e190500e5a43cecd32989e1079c9
#
_cell.length_a   1.000
_cell.length_b   1.000
_cell.length_c   1.000
_cell.angle_alpha   90.00
_cell.angle_beta   90.00
_cell.angle_gamma   90.00
#
_symmetry.space_group_name_H-M   'P 1'
#
loop_
_entity.id
_entity.type
_entity.pdbx_description
1 polymer ?
#
loop_
_entity_poly.entity_id
_entity_poly.type
_entity_poly.pdbx_seq_one_letter_code
_entity_poly.pdbx_strand_id
1 'polypeptide(L)'
;MPSGFFRAANNAAIAADARADVARRLANATTGWNVVAVGTNGRPGLGLRAAKEEEGIDRALTDCNRQDLRCHVIAIGPFSVEPLPVSTQP
;
A
#
# COMPACT_ATOMS: atom_id res chain seq x y z
N MET A 1 18.41 2.16 6.03
CA MET A 1 18.09 3.20 5.08
C MET A 1 16.60 3.46 5.05
N PRO A 2 16.16 4.67 5.21
CA PRO A 2 14.74 4.91 5.11
C PRO A 2 14.24 4.60 3.71
N SER A 3 13.01 4.16 3.61
CA SER A 3 12.46 3.75 2.32
C SER A 3 12.20 4.95 1.50
N GLY A 4 12.18 6.02 1.57
CA GLY A 4 11.94 7.11 0.65
C GLY A 4 10.49 7.17 0.22
N PHE A 5 10.26 7.94 -0.82
CA PHE A 5 8.91 8.16 -1.31
C PHE A 5 8.40 6.96 -2.08
N PHE A 6 7.13 6.67 -1.86
CA PHE A 6 6.46 5.60 -2.58
C PHE A 6 6.10 6.06 -3.99
N ARG A 7 6.39 5.21 -4.98
CA ARG A 7 6.04 5.48 -6.37
C ARG A 7 5.35 4.25 -6.94
N ALA A 8 4.04 4.30 -6.98
CA ALA A 8 3.25 3.15 -7.43
C ALA A 8 3.61 2.74 -8.85
N ALA A 9 3.88 3.68 -9.73
CA ALA A 9 4.16 3.39 -11.13
C ALA A 9 5.40 2.52 -11.32
N ASN A 10 6.32 2.53 -10.35
CA ASN A 10 7.57 1.78 -10.45
C ASN A 10 7.70 0.69 -9.39
N ASN A 11 6.67 0.47 -8.60
CA ASN A 11 6.79 -0.45 -7.48
C ASN A 11 6.65 -1.90 -7.93
N ALA A 12 7.68 -2.69 -7.70
CA ALA A 12 7.71 -4.08 -8.15
C ALA A 12 6.75 -4.99 -7.38
N ALA A 13 6.36 -4.59 -6.17
CA ALA A 13 5.42 -5.40 -5.38
C ALA A 13 4.01 -5.35 -5.95
N ILE A 14 3.66 -4.30 -6.68
CA ILE A 14 2.36 -4.17 -7.33
C ILE A 14 2.45 -4.82 -8.70
N ALA A 15 1.47 -5.66 -9.03
CA ALA A 15 1.43 -6.29 -10.35
C ALA A 15 1.47 -5.22 -11.44
N ALA A 16 2.21 -5.49 -12.51
CA ALA A 16 2.47 -4.49 -13.54
C ALA A 16 1.20 -3.89 -14.12
N ASP A 17 0.17 -4.71 -14.30
CA ASP A 17 -1.09 -4.26 -14.88
C ASP A 17 -1.90 -3.34 -13.95
N ALA A 18 -1.54 -3.29 -12.67
CA ALA A 18 -2.25 -2.47 -11.70
C ALA A 18 -1.52 -1.19 -11.34
N ARG A 19 -0.26 -1.05 -11.72
CA ARG A 19 0.57 0.07 -11.27
C ARG A 19 0.03 1.44 -11.69
N ALA A 20 -0.40 1.56 -12.94
CA ALA A 20 -0.89 2.84 -13.44
C ALA A 20 -2.19 3.25 -12.73
N ASP A 21 -3.07 2.29 -12.45
CA ASP A 21 -4.31 2.59 -11.76
C ASP A 21 -4.05 3.05 -10.33
N VAL A 22 -3.16 2.37 -9.62
CA VAL A 22 -2.81 2.76 -8.26
C VAL A 22 -2.20 4.17 -8.25
N ALA A 23 -1.28 4.44 -9.19
CA ALA A 23 -0.65 5.75 -9.28
C ALA A 23 -1.68 6.85 -9.51
N ARG A 24 -2.65 6.60 -10.40
CA ARG A 24 -3.69 7.57 -10.70
C ARG A 24 -4.59 7.82 -9.49
N ARG A 25 -4.99 6.76 -8.80
CA ARG A 25 -5.87 6.89 -7.65
C ARG A 25 -5.19 7.62 -6.50
N LEU A 26 -3.91 7.37 -6.29
CA LEU A 26 -3.13 8.10 -5.28
C LEU A 26 -2.97 9.57 -5.65
N ALA A 27 -2.73 9.85 -6.92
CA ALA A 27 -2.59 11.23 -7.36
C ALA A 27 -3.88 12.05 -7.15
N ASN A 28 -5.03 11.38 -7.21
CA ASN A 28 -6.31 12.04 -6.99
C ASN A 28 -6.70 12.12 -5.51
N ALA A 29 -6.02 11.42 -4.65
CA ALA A 29 -6.34 11.40 -3.22
C ALA A 29 -5.37 12.32 -2.49
N THR A 30 -5.73 13.59 -2.39
CA THR A 30 -4.80 14.61 -1.89
C THR A 30 -5.02 14.97 -0.42
N THR A 31 -6.00 14.37 0.24
CA THR A 31 -6.28 14.66 1.65
C THR A 31 -6.39 13.36 2.43
N GLY A 32 -6.25 13.47 3.76
CA GLY A 32 -6.39 12.33 4.63
C GLY A 32 -5.23 11.36 4.57
N TRP A 33 -5.42 10.21 5.17
CA TRP A 33 -4.43 9.14 5.17
C TRP A 33 -4.69 8.21 4.00
N ASN A 34 -3.68 8.03 3.18
CA ASN A 34 -3.77 7.18 1.98
C ASN A 34 -2.81 6.02 2.14
N VAL A 35 -3.33 4.81 2.13
CA VAL A 35 -2.57 3.59 2.43
C VAL A 35 -2.68 2.63 1.27
N VAL A 36 -1.57 1.97 0.94
CA VAL A 36 -1.54 0.93 -0.10
C VAL A 36 -1.07 -0.37 0.53
N ALA A 37 -1.79 -1.44 0.26
CA ALA A 37 -1.40 -2.78 0.63
C ALA A 37 -1.31 -3.64 -0.63
N VAL A 38 -0.52 -4.70 -0.59
CA VAL A 38 -0.47 -5.67 -1.69
C VAL A 38 -0.43 -7.06 -1.11
N GLY A 39 -0.90 -8.02 -1.88
CA GLY A 39 -0.84 -9.42 -1.52
C GLY A 39 0.23 -10.17 -2.29
N THR A 40 0.20 -11.49 -2.14
CA THR A 40 1.18 -12.40 -2.74
C THR A 40 1.26 -12.27 -4.26
N ASN A 41 0.13 -12.01 -4.91
CA ASN A 41 0.07 -11.89 -6.36
C ASN A 41 0.19 -10.46 -6.87
N GLY A 42 0.50 -9.54 -5.98
CA GLY A 42 0.67 -8.15 -6.35
C GLY A 42 -0.63 -7.38 -6.54
N ARG A 43 -1.76 -7.93 -6.13
CA ARG A 43 -3.03 -7.19 -6.22
C ARG A 43 -3.07 -6.13 -5.14
N PRO A 44 -3.32 -4.88 -5.51
CA PRO A 44 -3.30 -3.80 -4.54
C PRO A 44 -4.64 -3.62 -3.83
N GLY A 45 -4.56 -3.15 -2.59
CA GLY A 45 -5.71 -2.66 -1.85
C GLY A 45 -5.42 -1.24 -1.42
N LEU A 46 -6.41 -0.39 -1.49
CA LEU A 46 -6.24 1.03 -1.19
C LEU A 46 -7.19 1.46 -0.10
N GLY A 47 -6.66 2.21 0.88
CA GLY A 47 -7.45 2.93 1.84
C GLY A 47 -7.16 4.40 1.65
N LEU A 48 -8.09 5.13 1.05
CA LEU A 48 -7.86 6.52 0.64
C LEU A 48 -8.69 7.48 1.45
N ARG A 49 -8.13 8.65 1.71
CA ARG A 49 -8.80 9.76 2.38
C ARG A 49 -9.37 9.36 3.74
N ALA A 50 -8.67 8.50 4.44
CA ALA A 50 -9.10 8.09 5.77
C ALA A 50 -8.82 9.20 6.78
N ALA A 51 -9.68 9.30 7.78
CA ALA A 51 -9.52 10.31 8.83
C ALA A 51 -8.35 9.99 9.74
N LYS A 52 -8.02 8.71 9.88
CA LYS A 52 -6.93 8.25 10.74
C LYS A 52 -6.09 7.23 10.00
N GLU A 53 -4.83 7.14 10.40
CA GLU A 53 -3.88 6.20 9.80
C GLU A 53 -4.39 4.75 9.89
N GLU A 54 -4.82 4.34 11.07
CA GLU A 54 -5.27 2.97 11.28
C GLU A 54 -6.51 2.64 10.46
N GLU A 55 -7.37 3.61 10.24
CA GLU A 55 -8.53 3.41 9.37
C GLU A 55 -8.10 3.17 7.93
N GLY A 56 -7.11 3.94 7.47
CA GLY A 56 -6.56 3.74 6.13
C GLY A 56 -5.93 2.37 5.98
N ILE A 57 -5.20 1.93 6.99
CA ILE A 57 -4.58 0.61 7.00
C ILE A 57 -5.66 -0.48 6.92
N ASP A 58 -6.70 -0.38 7.74
CA ASP A 58 -7.77 -1.37 7.73
C ASP A 58 -8.47 -1.45 6.39
N ARG A 59 -8.75 -0.30 5.78
CA ARG A 59 -9.38 -0.26 4.46
C ARG A 59 -8.51 -0.86 3.39
N ALA A 60 -7.22 -0.55 3.41
CA ALA A 60 -6.28 -1.07 2.43
C ALA A 60 -6.17 -2.60 2.54
N LEU A 61 -6.05 -3.11 3.75
CA LEU A 61 -5.95 -4.55 3.97
C LEU A 61 -7.24 -5.26 3.60
N THR A 62 -8.39 -4.69 3.97
CA THR A 62 -9.69 -5.28 3.63
C THR A 62 -9.87 -5.33 2.11
N ASP A 63 -9.53 -4.24 1.43
CA ASP A 63 -9.65 -4.18 -0.02
C ASP A 63 -8.72 -5.19 -0.69
N CYS A 64 -7.48 -5.27 -0.21
CA CYS A 64 -6.52 -6.22 -0.73
C CYS A 64 -6.98 -7.67 -0.52
N ASN A 65 -7.49 -7.98 0.67
CA ASN A 65 -7.90 -9.34 1.01
C ASN A 65 -9.09 -9.84 0.20
N ARG A 66 -9.80 -8.95 -0.49
CA ARG A 66 -10.87 -9.36 -1.41
C ARG A 66 -10.32 -9.95 -2.69
N GLN A 67 -9.09 -9.65 -3.04
CA GLN A 67 -8.52 -10.03 -4.33
C GLN A 67 -7.23 -10.82 -4.22
N ASP A 68 -6.62 -10.88 -3.05
CA ASP A 68 -5.31 -11.50 -2.90
C ASP A 68 -5.16 -12.08 -1.51
N LEU A 69 -4.00 -12.67 -1.26
CA LEU A 69 -3.68 -13.35 -0.02
C LEU A 69 -2.46 -12.70 0.64
N ARG A 70 -2.40 -12.82 1.95
CA ARG A 70 -1.24 -12.35 2.74
C ARG A 70 -0.94 -10.89 2.49
N CYS A 71 -1.99 -10.09 2.50
CA CYS A 71 -1.86 -8.67 2.23
C CYS A 71 -1.08 -7.98 3.33
N HIS A 72 -0.24 -7.05 2.92
CA HIS A 72 0.53 -6.24 3.85
C HIS A 72 0.67 -4.82 3.30
N VAL A 73 0.84 -3.87 4.20
CA VAL A 73 0.95 -2.46 3.84
C VAL A 73 2.33 -2.19 3.27
N ILE A 74 2.37 -1.47 2.15
CA ILE A 74 3.63 -1.07 1.51
C ILE A 74 3.81 0.44 1.43
N ALA A 75 2.77 1.21 1.69
CA ALA A 75 2.87 2.67 1.69
C ALA A 75 1.85 3.29 2.62
N ILE A 76 2.27 4.31 3.35
CA ILE A 76 1.41 5.13 4.19
C ILE A 76 1.71 6.58 3.86
N GLY A 77 0.70 7.30 3.38
CA GLY A 77 0.92 8.64 2.86
C GLY A 77 1.87 8.58 1.68
N PRO A 78 2.80 9.52 1.54
CA PRO A 78 3.73 9.51 0.43
C PRO A 78 4.95 8.62 0.65
N PHE A 79 5.00 7.88 1.76
CA PHE A 79 6.20 7.16 2.15
C PHE A 79 6.05 5.67 1.99
N SER A 80 7.10 5.02 1.50
CA SER A 80 7.16 3.57 1.47
C SER A 80 7.30 3.02 2.88
N VAL A 81 6.62 1.90 3.12
CA VAL A 81 6.71 1.18 4.39
C VAL A 81 7.13 -0.23 4.07
N GLU A 82 8.16 -0.70 4.73
CA GLU A 82 8.59 -2.07 4.58
C GLU A 82 8.34 -2.79 5.89
N PRO A 83 7.70 -3.96 5.83
CA PRO A 83 7.51 -4.72 7.05
C PRO A 83 8.87 -5.09 7.61
N LEU A 84 8.98 -5.03 8.93
CA LEU A 84 10.22 -5.45 9.58
C LEU A 84 10.43 -6.93 9.30
N PRO A 85 11.64 -7.32 8.91
CA PRO A 85 11.91 -8.74 8.69
C PRO A 85 11.69 -9.52 9.97
N VAL A 86 10.90 -10.56 9.88
CA VAL A 86 10.63 -11.40 11.06
C VAL A 86 11.93 -11.99 11.59
N SER A 87 12.83 -12.30 10.67
CA SER A 87 14.09 -12.89 11.03
C SER A 87 14.95 -12.00 11.93
N THR A 88 14.65 -10.73 12.03
CA THR A 88 15.37 -9.86 12.93
C THR A 88 14.93 -10.03 14.37
N GLN A 89 13.89 -10.74 14.60
CA GLN A 89 13.41 -11.00 15.93
C GLN A 89 14.23 -12.12 16.53
N PRO A 90 14.90 -11.85 17.63
CA PRO A 90 15.66 -12.90 18.29
C PRO A 90 14.77 -13.97 18.83
#